data_513b41ab73e3695778c652ebf4a6f083
#
_entry.id   513b41ab73e3695778c652ebf4a6f083
#
_cell.length_a   1.000
_cell.length_b   1.000
_cell.length_c   1.000
_cell.angle_alpha   90.00
_cell.angle_beta   90.00
_cell.angle_gamma   90.00
#
_symmetry.space_group_name_H-M   'P 1'
#
loop_
_entity.id
_entity.type
_entity.pdbx_description
1 polymer ?
#
loop_
_entity_poly.entity_id
_entity_poly.type
_entity_poly.pdbx_seq_one_letter_code
_entity_poly.pdbx_strand_id
1 'polypeptide(L)'
;MIWVNFKTYPQGTGEKAVALAKICEEVSQVFGVEIIPVVQAVDLYRVSQEVKIPVWVQQVDPYPQGQSTGWTNLEAVIEAGASGTLLNHAEHRIPPGTVRQMIQRGNQQSTINNQQFKVMVCAKTLGQAQRLAKFKPDFLAYEPPELIGGDLSVSKAKPNVIKGIIKRIPEISIIVGAGIKSGRDVKRSLELGAVGVLISSGIVLANNQKEALEELARYETA
;
A
#
# COMPACT_ATOMS: atom_id res chain seq x y z
N MET A 1 -9.30 0.03 -5.92
CA MET A 1 -8.51 0.62 -4.80
C MET A 1 -7.10 0.97 -5.27
N ILE A 2 -6.59 2.14 -4.91
CA ILE A 2 -5.25 2.61 -5.30
C ILE A 2 -4.48 2.98 -4.04
N TRP A 3 -3.40 2.28 -3.73
CA TRP A 3 -2.46 2.69 -2.68
C TRP A 3 -1.34 3.52 -3.29
N VAL A 4 -1.14 4.74 -2.78
CA VAL A 4 -0.06 5.63 -3.21
C VAL A 4 1.03 5.63 -2.15
N ASN A 5 2.11 4.90 -2.40
CA ASN A 5 3.26 4.84 -1.50
C ASN A 5 4.15 6.07 -1.71
N PHE A 6 4.16 6.97 -0.76
CA PHE A 6 4.93 8.22 -0.82
C PHE A 6 6.45 7.99 -0.72
N LYS A 7 6.85 6.81 -0.22
CA LYS A 7 8.25 6.49 0.07
C LYS A 7 8.89 7.61 0.91
N THR A 8 10.16 7.89 0.67
CA THR A 8 10.91 8.99 1.30
C THR A 8 11.24 10.11 0.31
N TYR A 9 10.45 10.20 -0.77
CA TYR A 9 10.63 11.27 -1.75
C TYR A 9 10.35 12.66 -1.13
N PRO A 10 11.15 13.69 -1.49
CA PRO A 10 10.88 15.06 -1.02
C PRO A 10 9.48 15.57 -1.36
N GLN A 11 8.88 15.07 -2.46
CA GLN A 11 7.51 15.41 -2.89
C GLN A 11 6.43 14.74 -2.04
N GLY A 12 6.78 13.73 -1.24
CA GLY A 12 5.89 12.98 -0.35
C GLY A 12 6.27 13.15 1.13
N THR A 13 6.97 14.24 1.51
CA THR A 13 7.48 14.48 2.86
C THR A 13 7.03 15.85 3.37
N GLY A 14 6.71 15.96 4.66
CA GLY A 14 6.33 17.21 5.32
C GLY A 14 5.03 17.80 4.78
N GLU A 15 4.99 19.10 4.53
CA GLU A 15 3.82 19.78 3.96
C GLU A 15 3.44 19.28 2.57
N LYS A 16 4.41 18.76 1.80
CA LYS A 16 4.13 18.16 0.50
C LYS A 16 3.42 16.81 0.64
N ALA A 17 3.66 16.06 1.71
CA ALA A 17 2.90 14.86 2.01
C ALA A 17 1.42 15.20 2.27
N VAL A 18 1.16 16.26 3.04
CA VAL A 18 -0.20 16.76 3.27
C VAL A 18 -0.87 17.19 1.96
N ALA A 19 -0.16 17.98 1.13
CA ALA A 19 -0.68 18.44 -0.15
C ALA A 19 -1.04 17.26 -1.08
N LEU A 20 -0.17 16.24 -1.18
CA LEU A 20 -0.42 15.07 -1.99
C LEU A 20 -1.56 14.20 -1.42
N ALA A 21 -1.70 14.08 -0.10
CA ALA A 21 -2.81 13.38 0.52
C ALA A 21 -4.16 14.06 0.26
N LYS A 22 -4.21 15.40 0.24
CA LYS A 22 -5.39 16.17 -0.16
C LYS A 22 -5.76 15.93 -1.63
N ILE A 23 -4.77 15.80 -2.52
CA ILE A 23 -5.01 15.39 -3.92
C ILE A 23 -5.60 13.97 -3.94
N CYS A 24 -5.08 13.03 -3.15
CA CYS A 24 -5.63 11.67 -3.04
C CYS A 24 -7.10 11.71 -2.60
N GLU A 25 -7.44 12.53 -1.60
CA GLU A 25 -8.81 12.69 -1.11
C GLU A 25 -9.73 13.29 -2.18
N GLU A 26 -9.31 14.38 -2.83
CA GLU A 26 -10.10 15.04 -3.88
C GLU A 26 -10.41 14.08 -5.03
N VAL A 27 -9.39 13.39 -5.55
CA VAL A 27 -9.56 12.42 -6.65
C VAL A 27 -10.42 11.23 -6.21
N SER A 28 -10.24 10.74 -4.98
CA SER A 28 -11.07 9.68 -4.40
C SER A 28 -12.55 10.06 -4.42
N GLN A 29 -12.89 11.28 -3.99
CA GLN A 29 -14.25 11.78 -3.94
C GLN A 29 -14.85 11.98 -5.34
N VAL A 30 -14.08 12.54 -6.27
CA VAL A 30 -14.55 12.84 -7.64
C VAL A 30 -14.84 11.57 -8.43
N PHE A 31 -14.00 10.55 -8.30
CA PHE A 31 -14.11 9.31 -9.09
C PHE A 31 -14.81 8.16 -8.34
N GLY A 32 -15.10 8.31 -7.05
CA GLY A 32 -15.68 7.24 -6.23
C GLY A 32 -14.74 6.04 -6.06
N VAL A 33 -13.43 6.24 -6.16
CA VAL A 33 -12.38 5.23 -6.06
C VAL A 33 -11.70 5.36 -4.71
N GLU A 34 -11.54 4.26 -3.98
CA GLU A 34 -10.78 4.29 -2.74
C GLU A 34 -9.29 4.51 -3.03
N ILE A 35 -8.76 5.66 -2.59
CA ILE A 35 -7.34 6.02 -2.73
C ILE A 35 -6.74 6.17 -1.33
N ILE A 36 -5.66 5.45 -1.07
CA ILE A 36 -5.06 5.32 0.25
C ILE A 36 -3.61 5.84 0.20
N PRO A 37 -3.31 7.02 0.75
CA PRO A 37 -1.95 7.48 0.93
C PRO A 37 -1.22 6.60 1.95
N VAL A 38 0.00 6.15 1.59
CA VAL A 38 0.88 5.37 2.45
C VAL A 38 2.12 6.21 2.75
N VAL A 39 2.18 6.75 3.97
CA VAL A 39 3.12 7.80 4.37
C VAL A 39 4.21 7.29 5.30
N GLN A 40 5.30 8.05 5.44
CA GLN A 40 6.29 7.83 6.48
C GLN A 40 5.66 8.03 7.87
N ALA A 41 6.15 7.29 8.88
CA ALA A 41 5.67 7.42 10.26
C ALA A 41 5.80 8.86 10.78
N VAL A 42 6.84 9.59 10.36
CA VAL A 42 7.08 11.00 10.76
C VAL A 42 6.02 11.96 10.23
N ASP A 43 5.36 11.64 9.14
CA ASP A 43 4.31 12.48 8.52
C ASP A 43 2.89 11.98 8.81
N LEU A 44 2.74 10.81 9.42
CA LEU A 44 1.45 10.16 9.62
C LEU A 44 0.45 11.06 10.37
N TYR A 45 0.81 11.57 11.55
CA TYR A 45 -0.09 12.38 12.34
C TYR A 45 -0.53 13.66 11.60
N ARG A 46 0.41 14.40 10.99
CA ARG A 46 0.06 15.61 10.25
C ARG A 46 -0.86 15.35 9.06
N VAL A 47 -0.66 14.22 8.36
CA VAL A 47 -1.49 13.87 7.21
C VAL A 47 -2.88 13.40 7.66
N SER A 48 -2.95 12.54 8.68
CA SER A 48 -4.22 11.99 9.18
C SER A 48 -5.17 13.04 9.76
N GLN A 49 -4.63 14.18 10.23
CA GLN A 49 -5.46 15.31 10.73
C GLN A 49 -6.05 16.17 9.61
N GLU A 50 -5.52 16.08 8.39
CA GLU A 50 -5.84 16.98 7.28
C GLU A 50 -6.71 16.32 6.19
N VAL A 51 -6.90 15.00 6.23
CA VAL A 51 -7.74 14.25 5.28
C VAL A 51 -8.69 13.31 6.02
N LYS A 52 -9.83 12.99 5.37
CA LYS A 52 -10.86 12.07 5.90
C LYS A 52 -10.76 10.67 5.31
N ILE A 53 -9.96 10.49 4.27
CA ILE A 53 -9.69 9.17 3.67
C ILE A 53 -8.77 8.35 4.57
N PRO A 54 -8.78 7.01 4.48
CA PRO A 54 -7.86 6.15 5.21
C PRO A 54 -6.40 6.49 4.90
N VAL A 55 -5.57 6.69 5.93
CA VAL A 55 -4.12 6.91 5.81
C VAL A 55 -3.39 5.70 6.35
N TRP A 56 -2.41 5.19 5.61
CA TRP A 56 -1.59 4.06 6.01
C TRP A 56 -0.15 4.48 6.29
N VAL A 57 0.52 3.72 7.15
CA VAL A 57 1.95 3.88 7.40
C VAL A 57 2.77 2.87 6.59
N GLN A 58 3.98 3.24 6.19
CA GLN A 58 4.86 2.41 5.34
C GLN A 58 5.40 1.17 6.03
N GLN A 59 5.51 1.18 7.35
CA GLN A 59 6.05 0.08 8.16
C GLN A 59 5.65 0.24 9.62
N VAL A 60 5.47 -0.90 10.30
CA VAL A 60 5.42 -1.01 11.76
C VAL A 60 6.36 -2.11 12.21
N ASP A 61 6.87 -1.99 13.43
CA ASP A 61 7.88 -2.87 14.01
C ASP A 61 7.30 -3.78 15.11
N PRO A 62 7.89 -4.96 15.36
CA PRO A 62 7.29 -5.98 16.23
C PRO A 62 7.43 -5.69 17.73
N TYR A 63 7.96 -4.55 18.09
CA TYR A 63 8.23 -4.19 19.48
C TYR A 63 6.99 -3.60 20.16
N PRO A 64 6.70 -3.98 21.41
CA PRO A 64 5.61 -3.39 22.18
C PRO A 64 5.96 -1.96 22.62
N GLN A 65 4.97 -1.23 23.10
CA GLN A 65 5.21 0.04 23.82
C GLN A 65 6.15 -0.19 25.00
N GLY A 66 7.03 0.80 25.29
CA GLY A 66 7.99 0.75 26.38
C GLY A 66 9.44 0.91 25.91
N GLN A 67 10.33 -0.01 26.30
CA GLN A 67 11.77 0.10 26.01
C GLN A 67 12.09 -0.30 24.56
N SER A 68 11.68 0.52 23.60
CA SER A 68 11.84 0.27 22.15
C SER A 68 12.19 1.56 21.39
N THR A 69 13.20 2.28 21.88
CA THR A 69 13.66 3.54 21.27
C THR A 69 14.03 3.36 19.81
N GLY A 70 13.48 4.23 18.96
CA GLY A 70 13.77 4.26 17.50
C GLY A 70 12.92 3.34 16.63
N TRP A 71 12.06 2.49 17.22
CA TRP A 71 11.16 1.62 16.48
C TRP A 71 9.78 2.24 16.27
N THR A 72 9.15 1.93 15.15
CA THR A 72 7.79 2.36 14.82
C THR A 72 6.77 1.42 15.47
N ASN A 73 6.19 1.86 16.59
CA ASN A 73 5.25 1.07 17.38
C ASN A 73 3.85 1.04 16.76
N LEU A 74 3.18 -0.14 16.76
CA LEU A 74 1.85 -0.32 16.18
C LEU A 74 0.79 0.54 16.85
N GLU A 75 0.76 0.55 18.18
CA GLU A 75 -0.23 1.28 18.95
C GLU A 75 -0.08 2.79 18.75
N ALA A 76 1.16 3.29 18.69
CA ALA A 76 1.45 4.71 18.44
C ALA A 76 1.01 5.16 17.03
N VAL A 77 1.19 4.33 16.00
CA VAL A 77 0.72 4.70 14.65
C VAL A 77 -0.81 4.65 14.54
N ILE A 78 -1.48 3.76 15.27
CA ILE A 78 -2.95 3.74 15.35
C ILE A 78 -3.45 5.03 16.03
N GLU A 79 -2.86 5.42 17.15
CA GLU A 79 -3.19 6.68 17.86
C GLU A 79 -2.91 7.90 16.97
N ALA A 80 -1.86 7.87 16.15
CA ALA A 80 -1.56 8.90 15.16
C ALA A 80 -2.51 8.89 13.94
N GLY A 81 -3.49 7.98 13.85
CA GLY A 81 -4.54 7.95 12.84
C GLY A 81 -4.31 6.96 11.70
N ALA A 82 -3.35 6.05 11.80
CA ALA A 82 -3.19 5.02 10.78
C ALA A 82 -4.37 4.04 10.78
N SER A 83 -4.88 3.73 9.60
CA SER A 83 -5.88 2.66 9.38
C SER A 83 -5.26 1.36 8.86
N GLY A 84 -3.97 1.36 8.52
CA GLY A 84 -3.26 0.18 8.06
C GLY A 84 -1.76 0.40 7.85
N THR A 85 -1.07 -0.66 7.45
CA THR A 85 0.38 -0.64 7.20
C THR A 85 0.78 -1.52 6.03
N LEU A 86 1.89 -1.16 5.37
CA LEU A 86 2.67 -2.10 4.55
C LEU A 86 3.61 -2.90 5.45
N LEU A 87 3.95 -4.11 5.02
CA LEU A 87 5.00 -4.95 5.60
C LEU A 87 5.83 -5.61 4.50
N ASN A 88 7.10 -5.81 4.77
CA ASN A 88 8.00 -6.58 3.91
C ASN A 88 8.14 -6.02 2.48
N HIS A 89 8.00 -4.69 2.30
CA HIS A 89 8.28 -4.05 1.02
C HIS A 89 9.70 -4.36 0.51
N ALA A 90 9.92 -4.29 -0.80
CA ALA A 90 11.21 -4.61 -1.41
C ALA A 90 12.39 -3.81 -0.83
N GLU A 91 12.13 -2.57 -0.43
CA GLU A 91 13.12 -1.66 0.16
C GLU A 91 13.34 -1.87 1.67
N HIS A 92 12.44 -2.62 2.35
CA HIS A 92 12.53 -2.91 3.79
C HIS A 92 12.04 -4.33 4.07
N ARG A 93 12.90 -5.32 3.81
CA ARG A 93 12.59 -6.72 4.04
C ARG A 93 12.71 -7.09 5.51
N ILE A 94 11.72 -7.83 5.99
CA ILE A 94 11.69 -8.32 7.38
C ILE A 94 11.54 -9.85 7.42
N PRO A 95 12.00 -10.51 8.49
CA PRO A 95 11.89 -11.97 8.63
C PRO A 95 10.43 -12.44 8.58
N PRO A 96 10.13 -13.62 8.01
CA PRO A 96 8.76 -14.14 7.94
C PRO A 96 8.09 -14.31 9.31
N GLY A 97 8.87 -14.63 10.35
CA GLY A 97 8.36 -14.69 11.73
C GLY A 97 7.86 -13.34 12.24
N THR A 98 8.58 -12.27 11.92
CA THR A 98 8.17 -10.88 12.20
C THR A 98 6.90 -10.51 11.43
N VAL A 99 6.82 -10.85 10.14
CA VAL A 99 5.61 -10.63 9.34
C VAL A 99 4.40 -11.30 9.99
N ARG A 100 4.53 -12.59 10.39
CA ARG A 100 3.47 -13.32 11.08
C ARG A 100 3.02 -12.63 12.35
N GLN A 101 3.99 -12.25 13.20
CA GLN A 101 3.71 -11.56 14.46
C GLN A 101 2.95 -10.25 14.24
N MET A 102 3.37 -9.45 13.26
CA MET A 102 2.74 -8.16 12.97
C MET A 102 1.34 -8.29 12.39
N ILE A 103 1.09 -9.29 11.52
CA ILE A 103 -0.27 -9.60 11.06
C ILE A 103 -1.17 -9.98 12.24
N GLN A 104 -0.70 -10.87 13.14
CA GLN A 104 -1.47 -11.28 14.31
C GLN A 104 -1.80 -10.11 15.23
N ARG A 105 -0.83 -9.21 15.48
CA ARG A 105 -1.07 -8.01 16.29
C ARG A 105 -2.04 -7.05 15.61
N GLY A 106 -1.85 -6.77 14.30
CA GLY A 106 -2.73 -5.91 13.53
C GLY A 106 -4.18 -6.39 13.55
N ASN A 107 -4.40 -7.71 13.36
CA ASN A 107 -5.73 -8.31 13.39
C ASN A 107 -6.46 -8.20 14.76
N GLN A 108 -5.72 -7.93 15.83
CA GLN A 108 -6.26 -7.74 17.19
C GLN A 108 -6.51 -6.26 17.52
N GLN A 109 -6.15 -5.34 16.62
CA GLN A 109 -6.26 -3.90 16.86
C GLN A 109 -7.43 -3.30 16.08
N SER A 110 -8.06 -2.31 16.70
CA SER A 110 -9.00 -1.42 16.05
C SER A 110 -8.34 -0.03 15.87
N THR A 111 -8.72 0.65 14.80
CA THR A 111 -8.34 2.05 14.56
C THR A 111 -9.08 2.98 15.53
N ILE A 112 -8.71 4.27 15.54
CA ILE A 112 -9.42 5.30 16.32
C ILE A 112 -10.92 5.41 15.96
N ASN A 113 -11.32 4.94 14.77
CA ASN A 113 -12.71 4.93 14.30
C ASN A 113 -13.39 3.57 14.51
N ASN A 114 -12.87 2.70 15.37
CA ASN A 114 -13.36 1.34 15.65
C ASN A 114 -13.40 0.40 14.42
N GLN A 115 -12.65 0.71 13.37
CA GLN A 115 -12.46 -0.19 12.24
C GLN A 115 -11.25 -1.10 12.50
N GLN A 116 -11.26 -2.29 11.91
CA GLN A 116 -10.11 -3.18 12.01
C GLN A 116 -8.89 -2.57 11.33
N PHE A 117 -7.74 -2.58 12.01
CA PHE A 117 -6.46 -2.17 11.42
C PHE A 117 -6.05 -3.15 10.32
N LYS A 118 -5.68 -2.65 9.15
CA LYS A 118 -5.40 -3.47 7.97
C LYS A 118 -3.91 -3.66 7.71
N VAL A 119 -3.55 -4.86 7.22
CA VAL A 119 -2.17 -5.22 6.93
C VAL A 119 -2.02 -5.70 5.48
N MET A 120 -1.17 -5.02 4.71
CA MET A 120 -0.73 -5.45 3.39
C MET A 120 0.70 -5.97 3.45
N VAL A 121 0.92 -7.18 2.94
CA VAL A 121 2.25 -7.79 2.89
C VAL A 121 2.77 -7.86 1.46
N CYS A 122 3.98 -7.35 1.21
CA CYS A 122 4.60 -7.40 -0.10
C CYS A 122 5.34 -8.72 -0.35
N ALA A 123 5.18 -9.29 -1.53
CA ALA A 123 5.82 -10.52 -1.97
C ALA A 123 6.47 -10.35 -3.35
N LYS A 124 7.68 -10.88 -3.51
CA LYS A 124 8.46 -10.79 -4.76
C LYS A 124 8.29 -11.98 -5.71
N THR A 125 7.77 -13.09 -5.22
CA THR A 125 7.60 -14.32 -6.01
C THR A 125 6.30 -15.03 -5.62
N LEU A 126 5.76 -15.88 -6.52
CA LEU A 126 4.62 -16.74 -6.22
C LEU A 126 4.86 -17.61 -4.97
N GLY A 127 6.04 -18.23 -4.84
CA GLY A 127 6.35 -19.05 -3.67
C GLY A 127 6.42 -18.26 -2.36
N GLN A 128 6.86 -17.00 -2.40
CA GLN A 128 6.81 -16.12 -1.23
C GLN A 128 5.36 -15.72 -0.92
N ALA A 129 4.57 -15.37 -1.93
CA ALA A 129 3.16 -15.06 -1.79
C ALA A 129 2.40 -16.18 -1.08
N GLN A 130 2.57 -17.44 -1.54
CA GLN A 130 1.94 -18.61 -0.92
C GLN A 130 2.37 -18.82 0.55
N ARG A 131 3.64 -18.56 0.88
CA ARG A 131 4.10 -18.67 2.28
C ARG A 131 3.51 -17.59 3.18
N LEU A 132 3.47 -16.35 2.69
CA LEU A 132 2.97 -15.21 3.46
C LEU A 132 1.44 -15.23 3.60
N ALA A 133 0.71 -15.73 2.60
CA ALA A 133 -0.75 -15.91 2.64
C ALA A 133 -1.20 -16.80 3.81
N LYS A 134 -0.38 -17.78 4.23
CA LYS A 134 -0.67 -18.63 5.40
C LYS A 134 -0.81 -17.84 6.71
N PHE A 135 -0.30 -16.64 6.77
CA PHE A 135 -0.43 -15.75 7.93
C PHE A 135 -1.70 -14.90 7.89
N LYS A 136 -2.48 -15.00 6.80
CA LYS A 136 -3.77 -14.33 6.59
C LYS A 136 -3.70 -12.80 6.72
N PRO A 137 -2.84 -12.12 5.91
CA PRO A 137 -2.90 -10.67 5.79
C PRO A 137 -4.21 -10.26 5.11
N ASP A 138 -4.65 -9.00 5.28
CA ASP A 138 -5.82 -8.46 4.56
C ASP A 138 -5.53 -8.36 3.06
N PHE A 139 -4.32 -7.93 2.71
CA PHE A 139 -3.89 -7.77 1.32
C PHE A 139 -2.50 -8.37 1.11
N LEU A 140 -2.25 -8.82 -0.11
CA LEU A 140 -0.92 -9.24 -0.56
C LEU A 140 -0.55 -8.48 -1.83
N ALA A 141 0.49 -7.63 -1.75
CA ALA A 141 1.03 -6.93 -2.90
C ALA A 141 2.09 -7.78 -3.60
N TYR A 142 1.88 -8.05 -4.90
CA TYR A 142 2.90 -8.71 -5.72
C TYR A 142 3.79 -7.68 -6.40
N GLU A 143 5.04 -7.64 -5.98
CA GLU A 143 6.05 -6.66 -6.41
C GLU A 143 7.38 -7.36 -6.74
N PRO A 144 7.57 -7.86 -7.98
CA PRO A 144 8.88 -8.36 -8.40
C PRO A 144 9.88 -7.19 -8.45
N PRO A 145 11.00 -7.26 -7.69
CA PRO A 145 11.91 -6.12 -7.51
C PRO A 145 12.49 -5.56 -8.82
N GLU A 146 12.67 -6.41 -9.81
CA GLU A 146 13.20 -6.04 -11.13
C GLU A 146 12.28 -5.12 -11.94
N LEU A 147 11.03 -4.95 -11.53
CA LEU A 147 10.06 -4.08 -12.18
C LEU A 147 9.70 -2.84 -11.35
N ILE A 148 10.17 -2.75 -10.10
CA ILE A 148 9.92 -1.59 -9.24
C ILE A 148 10.66 -0.37 -9.80
N GLY A 149 9.93 0.72 -10.04
CA GLY A 149 10.47 1.94 -10.64
C GLY A 149 10.80 1.82 -12.14
N GLY A 150 10.59 0.65 -12.75
CA GLY A 150 10.81 0.40 -14.17
C GLY A 150 9.69 0.93 -15.07
N ASP A 151 9.89 0.83 -16.40
CA ASP A 151 8.93 1.29 -17.40
C ASP A 151 7.92 0.23 -17.81
N LEU A 152 8.15 -1.01 -17.43
CA LEU A 152 7.25 -2.12 -17.74
C LEU A 152 6.46 -2.54 -16.50
N SER A 153 5.13 -2.45 -16.57
CA SER A 153 4.28 -2.88 -15.47
C SER A 153 4.28 -4.41 -15.31
N VAL A 154 4.15 -4.85 -14.07
CA VAL A 154 4.08 -6.29 -13.76
C VAL A 154 2.86 -6.95 -14.40
N SER A 155 1.76 -6.23 -14.60
CA SER A 155 0.56 -6.73 -15.29
C SER A 155 0.82 -7.05 -16.76
N LYS A 156 1.77 -6.37 -17.40
CA LYS A 156 2.24 -6.65 -18.76
C LYS A 156 3.35 -7.71 -18.78
N ALA A 157 4.34 -7.57 -17.88
CA ALA A 157 5.52 -8.43 -17.87
C ALA A 157 5.23 -9.86 -17.38
N LYS A 158 4.36 -10.00 -16.38
CA LYS A 158 4.13 -11.27 -15.66
C LYS A 158 2.64 -11.60 -15.43
N PRO A 159 1.75 -11.51 -16.44
CA PRO A 159 0.31 -11.73 -16.26
C PRO A 159 -0.02 -13.13 -15.73
N ASN A 160 0.71 -14.15 -16.20
CA ASN A 160 0.50 -15.54 -15.76
C ASN A 160 0.90 -15.77 -14.29
N VAL A 161 1.85 -15.00 -13.77
CA VAL A 161 2.23 -15.09 -12.35
C VAL A 161 1.12 -14.49 -11.49
N ILE A 162 0.56 -13.33 -11.87
CA ILE A 162 -0.57 -12.71 -11.17
C ILE A 162 -1.77 -13.68 -11.13
N LYS A 163 -2.19 -14.21 -12.28
CA LYS A 163 -3.26 -15.24 -12.35
C LYS A 163 -2.94 -16.47 -11.49
N GLY A 164 -1.68 -16.89 -11.51
CA GLY A 164 -1.21 -18.02 -10.71
C GLY A 164 -1.28 -17.76 -9.20
N ILE A 165 -1.00 -16.54 -8.75
CA ILE A 165 -1.14 -16.13 -7.36
C ILE A 165 -2.61 -16.17 -6.96
N ILE A 166 -3.48 -15.47 -7.69
CA ILE A 166 -4.93 -15.38 -7.41
C ILE A 166 -5.57 -16.78 -7.35
N LYS A 167 -5.23 -17.65 -8.31
CA LYS A 167 -5.75 -19.03 -8.32
C LYS A 167 -5.34 -19.86 -7.11
N ARG A 168 -4.12 -19.65 -6.57
CA ARG A 168 -3.55 -20.48 -5.49
C ARG A 168 -3.81 -19.94 -4.09
N ILE A 169 -4.20 -18.69 -3.98
CA ILE A 169 -4.51 -18.03 -2.69
C ILE A 169 -5.80 -17.19 -2.84
N PRO A 170 -6.93 -17.81 -3.21
CA PRO A 170 -8.18 -17.10 -3.52
C PRO A 170 -8.78 -16.38 -2.31
N GLU A 171 -8.36 -16.73 -1.10
CA GLU A 171 -8.82 -16.16 0.15
C GLU A 171 -8.18 -14.80 0.50
N ILE A 172 -7.14 -14.38 -0.24
CA ILE A 172 -6.42 -13.12 0.02
C ILE A 172 -6.61 -12.16 -1.14
N SER A 173 -6.96 -10.92 -0.84
CA SER A 173 -7.06 -9.83 -1.80
C SER A 173 -5.69 -9.48 -2.37
N ILE A 174 -5.52 -9.65 -3.69
CA ILE A 174 -4.23 -9.43 -4.37
C ILE A 174 -4.17 -8.01 -4.93
N ILE A 175 -3.08 -7.34 -4.60
CA ILE A 175 -2.69 -6.03 -5.10
C ILE A 175 -1.53 -6.19 -6.08
N VAL A 176 -1.57 -5.47 -7.18
CA VAL A 176 -0.46 -5.44 -8.14
C VAL A 176 0.38 -4.18 -7.90
N GLY A 177 1.63 -4.38 -7.48
CA GLY A 177 2.64 -3.32 -7.36
C GLY A 177 3.76 -3.53 -8.38
N ALA A 178 4.58 -2.53 -8.60
CA ALA A 178 5.68 -2.44 -9.55
C ALA A 178 5.29 -2.08 -11.00
N GLY A 179 5.90 -0.98 -11.47
CA GLY A 179 5.82 -0.53 -12.85
C GLY A 179 4.45 0.00 -13.30
N ILE A 180 3.52 0.24 -12.39
CA ILE A 180 2.23 0.88 -12.71
C ILE A 180 2.47 2.36 -13.00
N LYS A 181 2.13 2.81 -14.21
CA LYS A 181 2.33 4.21 -14.68
C LYS A 181 1.12 4.79 -15.41
N SER A 182 0.17 3.98 -15.82
CA SER A 182 -0.97 4.41 -16.61
C SER A 182 -2.25 3.73 -16.18
N GLY A 183 -3.39 4.34 -16.51
CA GLY A 183 -4.70 3.74 -16.29
C GLY A 183 -4.88 2.39 -16.98
N ARG A 184 -4.20 2.17 -18.14
CA ARG A 184 -4.20 0.85 -18.80
C ARG A 184 -3.54 -0.22 -17.95
N ASP A 185 -2.52 0.11 -17.16
CA ASP A 185 -1.88 -0.84 -16.24
C ASP A 185 -2.81 -1.18 -15.08
N VAL A 186 -3.58 -0.20 -14.58
CA VAL A 186 -4.64 -0.43 -13.58
C VAL A 186 -5.70 -1.37 -14.15
N LYS A 187 -6.31 -1.02 -15.27
CA LYS A 187 -7.33 -1.85 -15.93
C LYS A 187 -6.83 -3.28 -16.15
N ARG A 188 -5.62 -3.43 -16.68
CA ARG A 188 -5.03 -4.75 -16.90
C ARG A 188 -4.84 -5.54 -15.61
N SER A 189 -4.47 -4.89 -14.51
CA SER A 189 -4.32 -5.54 -13.20
C SER A 189 -5.68 -6.06 -12.70
N LEU A 190 -6.74 -5.26 -12.82
CA LEU A 190 -8.10 -5.66 -12.44
C LEU A 190 -8.64 -6.79 -13.32
N GLU A 191 -8.44 -6.74 -14.65
CA GLU A 191 -8.80 -7.84 -15.57
C GLU A 191 -8.09 -9.16 -15.24
N LEU A 192 -6.93 -9.12 -14.62
CA LEU A 192 -6.20 -10.31 -14.17
C LEU A 192 -6.74 -10.84 -12.83
N GLY A 193 -7.66 -10.11 -12.17
CA GLY A 193 -8.32 -10.47 -10.94
C GLY A 193 -7.71 -9.83 -9.68
N ALA A 194 -6.82 -8.85 -9.81
CA ALA A 194 -6.39 -8.03 -8.67
C ALA A 194 -7.54 -7.12 -8.20
N VAL A 195 -7.54 -6.76 -6.91
CA VAL A 195 -8.53 -5.85 -6.35
C VAL A 195 -8.06 -4.39 -6.33
N GLY A 196 -6.82 -4.13 -6.70
CA GLY A 196 -6.25 -2.78 -6.77
C GLY A 196 -4.76 -2.78 -7.11
N VAL A 197 -4.17 -1.59 -7.02
CA VAL A 197 -2.76 -1.38 -7.34
C VAL A 197 -2.01 -0.64 -6.22
N LEU A 198 -0.71 -0.92 -6.10
CA LEU A 198 0.23 -0.16 -5.25
C LEU A 198 1.20 0.59 -6.16
N ILE A 199 1.18 1.92 -6.08
CA ILE A 199 1.96 2.80 -6.94
C ILE A 199 2.78 3.79 -6.10
N SER A 200 3.86 4.30 -6.66
CA SER A 200 4.72 5.30 -6.01
C SER A 200 5.16 6.38 -6.99
N SER A 201 6.32 6.20 -7.64
CA SER A 201 6.96 7.23 -8.48
C SER A 201 6.07 7.78 -9.60
N GLY A 202 5.20 6.96 -10.17
CA GLY A 202 4.26 7.40 -11.22
C GLY A 202 3.32 8.51 -10.78
N ILE A 203 3.06 8.64 -9.48
CA ILE A 203 2.27 9.72 -8.89
C ILE A 203 3.15 10.71 -8.14
N VAL A 204 3.98 10.23 -7.21
CA VAL A 204 4.73 11.10 -6.29
C VAL A 204 5.69 12.03 -7.03
N LEU A 205 6.31 11.55 -8.12
CA LEU A 205 7.27 12.29 -8.94
C LEU A 205 6.65 12.90 -10.21
N ALA A 206 5.35 12.77 -10.43
CA ALA A 206 4.68 13.35 -11.57
C ALA A 206 4.76 14.90 -11.54
N ASN A 207 4.93 15.53 -12.69
CA ASN A 207 4.91 16.99 -12.81
C ASN A 207 3.54 17.56 -12.39
N ASN A 208 2.46 16.86 -12.69
CA ASN A 208 1.11 17.12 -12.22
C ASN A 208 0.56 15.88 -11.53
N GLN A 209 0.70 15.82 -10.20
CA GLN A 209 0.31 14.67 -9.38
C GLN A 209 -1.20 14.40 -9.46
N LYS A 210 -2.02 15.45 -9.51
CA LYS A 210 -3.48 15.35 -9.59
C LYS A 210 -3.90 14.70 -10.91
N GLU A 211 -3.44 15.22 -12.03
CA GLU A 211 -3.76 14.70 -13.36
C GLU A 211 -3.32 13.24 -13.53
N ALA A 212 -2.11 12.92 -13.05
CA ALA A 212 -1.61 11.54 -13.06
C ALA A 212 -2.49 10.58 -12.24
N LEU A 213 -2.98 11.02 -11.08
CA LEU A 213 -3.85 10.22 -10.23
C LEU A 213 -5.26 10.09 -10.81
N GLU A 214 -5.80 11.16 -11.39
CA GLU A 214 -7.08 11.14 -12.10
C GLU A 214 -7.07 10.17 -13.29
N GLU A 215 -5.97 10.13 -14.06
CA GLU A 215 -5.81 9.16 -15.14
C GLU A 215 -5.97 7.72 -14.61
N LEU A 216 -5.32 7.39 -13.49
CA LEU A 216 -5.43 6.04 -12.91
C LEU A 216 -6.85 5.75 -12.41
N ALA A 217 -7.48 6.72 -11.72
CA ALA A 217 -8.81 6.56 -11.14
C ALA A 217 -9.89 6.29 -12.19
N ARG A 218 -9.83 6.94 -13.35
CA ARG A 218 -10.77 6.72 -14.46
C ARG A 218 -10.84 5.26 -14.94
N TYR A 219 -9.73 4.54 -14.86
CA TYR A 219 -9.66 3.15 -15.34
C TYR A 219 -9.99 2.11 -14.26
N GLU A 220 -10.16 2.52 -13.02
CA GLU A 220 -10.65 1.62 -11.97
C GLU A 220 -12.19 1.50 -12.03
N THR A 221 -12.87 2.54 -12.48
CA THR A 221 -14.33 2.60 -12.57
C THR A 221 -14.91 2.12 -13.92
N ALA A 222 -14.06 1.86 -14.90
CA ALA A 222 -14.44 1.39 -16.25
C ALA A 222 -14.32 -0.14 -16.39
#